data_38632bd4f9c84b780a661eb4d199af83
#
_entry.id   38632bd4f9c84b780a661eb4d199af83
#
_cell.length_a   1.000
_cell.length_b   1.000
_cell.length_c   1.000
_cell.angle_alpha   90.00
_cell.angle_beta   90.00
_cell.angle_gamma   90.00
#
_symmetry.space_group_name_H-M   'P 1'
#
loop_
_entity.id
_entity.type
_entity.pdbx_description
1 polymer ?
#
loop_
_entity_poly.entity_id
_entity_poly.type
_entity_poly.pdbx_seq_one_letter_code
_entity_poly.pdbx_strand_id
1 'polypeptide(L)'
;MRIIIVGCGKVGSALAEQLSAEGHDLTLIDLSERRLEELTNRLDLTAVAGSGTSYQVLLEAGVQDTDLVIAVTTHDEINLLSCLIARKASDCHAIARVRDPQYVADLGFIRDELGISMAINPELSTARVVSRLIRFPSAIGVSTFARGRIELLDVRIPAESRLESMAVCEVNPLLRTNVLLCMVRRGDKTYIPKGDFILHAGDDITVIIPPKEQKFFFDQIGVPSTPIKTAMLVGGGKIAFFLARILLDSGISVKIIEKRLERCEFLSEKLPAATVIHGDGTDRELLDEEGLSSCGAFASLTGMDEENILLSLHAGRHSKARLFTKVNRVNFEEVISHLPDRKSTRLNSSHSEIS
;
A
#
# COMPACT_ATOMS: atom_id res chain seq x y z
N MET A 1 20.22 18.16 -0.37
CA MET A 1 20.92 16.93 0.02
C MET A 1 21.52 16.29 -1.21
N ARG A 2 22.67 15.63 -1.07
CA ARG A 2 23.26 14.80 -2.13
C ARG A 2 22.77 13.36 -1.94
N ILE A 3 22.10 12.80 -2.95
CA ILE A 3 21.43 11.49 -2.86
C ILE A 3 21.89 10.60 -4.02
N ILE A 4 22.30 9.39 -3.70
CA ILE A 4 22.56 8.35 -4.70
C ILE A 4 21.39 7.38 -4.75
N ILE A 5 20.87 7.13 -5.94
CA ILE A 5 19.81 6.13 -6.18
C ILE A 5 20.41 4.97 -6.99
N VAL A 6 20.38 3.76 -6.42
CA VAL A 6 20.83 2.53 -7.08
C VAL A 6 19.63 1.79 -7.63
N GLY A 7 19.56 1.71 -8.96
CA GLY A 7 18.46 1.08 -9.70
C GLY A 7 17.47 2.09 -10.29
N CYS A 8 17.44 2.22 -11.62
CA CYS A 8 16.58 3.12 -12.39
C CYS A 8 15.35 2.40 -12.98
N GLY A 9 14.79 1.43 -12.24
CA GLY A 9 13.50 0.82 -12.56
C GLY A 9 12.34 1.78 -12.23
N LYS A 10 11.09 1.30 -12.31
CA LYS A 10 9.88 2.13 -12.04
C LYS A 10 9.97 2.94 -10.74
N VAL A 11 10.45 2.33 -9.65
CA VAL A 11 10.55 3.00 -8.34
C VAL A 11 11.67 4.03 -8.34
N GLY A 12 12.86 3.65 -8.82
CA GLY A 12 14.02 4.55 -8.86
C GLY A 12 13.79 5.77 -9.75
N SER A 13 13.16 5.58 -10.92
CA SER A 13 12.81 6.69 -11.82
C SER A 13 11.79 7.64 -11.18
N ALA A 14 10.75 7.11 -10.53
CA ALA A 14 9.75 7.93 -9.84
C ALA A 14 10.36 8.72 -8.67
N LEU A 15 11.27 8.09 -7.90
CA LEU A 15 12.01 8.76 -6.83
C LEU A 15 12.91 9.87 -7.40
N ALA A 16 13.63 9.60 -8.50
CA ALA A 16 14.48 10.59 -9.15
C ALA A 16 13.67 11.80 -9.62
N GLU A 17 12.51 11.60 -10.25
CA GLU A 17 11.62 12.68 -10.67
C GLU A 17 11.13 13.52 -9.48
N GLN A 18 10.69 12.88 -8.42
CA GLN A 18 10.17 13.58 -7.24
C GLN A 18 11.29 14.35 -6.50
N LEU A 19 12.40 13.70 -6.20
CA LEU A 19 13.50 14.31 -5.44
C LEU A 19 14.21 15.40 -6.24
N SER A 20 14.29 15.29 -7.58
CA SER A 20 14.77 16.36 -8.46
C SER A 20 13.85 17.57 -8.39
N ALA A 21 12.52 17.36 -8.41
CA ALA A 21 11.54 18.45 -8.27
C ALA A 21 11.61 19.15 -6.90
N GLU A 22 12.06 18.43 -5.86
CA GLU A 22 12.31 18.97 -4.51
C GLU A 22 13.67 19.69 -4.39
N GLY A 23 14.47 19.75 -5.46
CA GLY A 23 15.75 20.46 -5.51
C GLY A 23 16.92 19.72 -4.86
N HIS A 24 16.89 18.41 -4.84
CA HIS A 24 18.01 17.59 -4.37
C HIS A 24 19.02 17.31 -5.48
N ASP A 25 20.29 17.20 -5.10
CA ASP A 25 21.39 16.83 -6.00
C ASP A 25 21.45 15.29 -6.11
N LEU A 26 21.19 14.77 -7.32
CA LEU A 26 20.96 13.36 -7.55
C LEU A 26 22.06 12.74 -8.40
N THR A 27 22.52 11.56 -7.97
CA THR A 27 23.33 10.66 -8.80
C THR A 27 22.62 9.31 -8.94
N LEU A 28 22.44 8.85 -10.17
CA LEU A 28 21.79 7.57 -10.47
C LEU A 28 22.84 6.51 -10.82
N ILE A 29 22.64 5.28 -10.34
CA ILE A 29 23.45 4.11 -10.70
C ILE A 29 22.52 3.04 -11.26
N ASP A 30 22.75 2.58 -12.49
CA ASP A 30 22.06 1.42 -13.09
C ASP A 30 23.01 0.70 -14.06
N LEU A 31 22.75 -0.59 -14.32
CA LEU A 31 23.46 -1.36 -15.32
C LEU A 31 23.06 -0.96 -16.76
N SER A 32 21.91 -0.34 -16.93
CA SER A 32 21.33 0.03 -18.23
C SER A 32 21.65 1.48 -18.56
N GLU A 33 22.68 1.70 -19.39
CA GLU A 33 23.00 3.03 -19.94
C GLU A 33 21.80 3.71 -20.56
N ARG A 34 21.00 2.98 -21.34
CA ARG A 34 19.80 3.52 -21.96
C ARG A 34 18.82 4.15 -20.96
N ARG A 35 18.58 3.50 -19.79
CA ARG A 35 17.69 4.06 -18.77
C ARG A 35 18.28 5.32 -18.14
N LEU A 36 19.58 5.32 -17.94
CA LEU A 36 20.30 6.49 -17.42
C LEU A 36 20.19 7.66 -18.39
N GLU A 37 20.43 7.44 -19.68
CA GLU A 37 20.28 8.47 -20.74
C GLU A 37 18.84 9.01 -20.81
N GLU A 38 17.82 8.15 -20.74
CA GLU A 38 16.42 8.56 -20.74
C GLU A 38 16.09 9.52 -19.57
N LEU A 39 16.71 9.31 -18.41
CA LEU A 39 16.50 10.12 -17.21
C LEU A 39 17.34 11.41 -17.22
N THR A 40 18.61 11.34 -17.63
CA THR A 40 19.49 12.53 -17.72
C THR A 40 19.04 13.52 -18.79
N ASN A 41 18.37 13.04 -19.85
CA ASN A 41 17.77 13.93 -20.85
C ASN A 41 16.54 14.70 -20.37
N ARG A 42 15.93 14.27 -19.25
CA ARG A 42 14.69 14.85 -18.69
C ARG A 42 14.88 15.58 -17.36
N LEU A 43 15.90 15.20 -16.62
CA LEU A 43 16.17 15.66 -15.27
C LEU A 43 17.61 16.15 -15.16
N ASP A 44 17.83 17.19 -14.39
CA ASP A 44 19.18 17.67 -14.04
C ASP A 44 19.77 16.78 -12.94
N LEU A 45 20.54 15.77 -13.35
CA LEU A 45 21.15 14.80 -12.45
C LEU A 45 22.41 14.16 -13.07
N THR A 46 23.25 13.58 -12.23
CA THR A 46 24.42 12.79 -12.66
C THR A 46 24.03 11.32 -12.79
N ALA A 47 24.67 10.60 -13.73
CA ALA A 47 24.47 9.18 -13.94
C ALA A 47 25.80 8.42 -14.06
N VAL A 48 25.86 7.26 -13.43
CA VAL A 48 27.02 6.35 -13.48
C VAL A 48 26.54 4.97 -13.88
N ALA A 49 27.03 4.47 -15.01
CA ALA A 49 26.70 3.14 -15.50
C ALA A 49 27.52 2.08 -14.76
N GLY A 50 26.85 1.16 -14.07
CA GLY A 50 27.54 0.10 -13.36
C GLY A 50 26.70 -0.58 -12.28
N SER A 51 27.34 -1.50 -11.57
CA SER A 51 26.72 -2.20 -10.45
C SER A 51 26.83 -1.40 -9.16
N GLY A 52 25.70 -1.19 -8.47
CA GLY A 52 25.69 -0.56 -7.13
C GLY A 52 26.44 -1.37 -6.06
N THR A 53 26.81 -2.63 -6.34
CA THR A 53 27.67 -3.43 -5.45
C THR A 53 29.16 -3.25 -5.72
N SER A 54 29.53 -2.45 -6.74
CA SER A 54 30.92 -2.10 -7.01
C SER A 54 31.31 -0.87 -6.21
N TYR A 55 32.34 -1.02 -5.35
CA TYR A 55 32.88 0.11 -4.60
C TYR A 55 33.43 1.22 -5.51
N GLN A 56 34.04 0.86 -6.65
CA GLN A 56 34.56 1.83 -7.62
C GLN A 56 33.42 2.66 -8.24
N VAL A 57 32.31 2.02 -8.62
CA VAL A 57 31.12 2.69 -9.15
C VAL A 57 30.50 3.64 -8.11
N LEU A 58 30.45 3.21 -6.85
CA LEU A 58 29.98 4.07 -5.75
C LEU A 58 30.92 5.26 -5.50
N LEU A 59 32.24 5.08 -5.63
CA LEU A 59 33.22 6.19 -5.54
C LEU A 59 33.03 7.19 -6.68
N GLU A 60 32.87 6.70 -7.91
CA GLU A 60 32.60 7.54 -9.09
C GLU A 60 31.28 8.31 -8.95
N ALA A 61 30.29 7.70 -8.32
CA ALA A 61 29.02 8.33 -7.99
C ALA A 61 29.10 9.34 -6.82
N GLY A 62 30.25 9.49 -6.17
CA GLY A 62 30.46 10.46 -5.10
C GLY A 62 29.96 10.00 -3.73
N VAL A 63 30.02 8.70 -3.42
CA VAL A 63 29.49 8.15 -2.15
C VAL A 63 30.14 8.76 -0.90
N GLN A 64 31.39 9.24 -0.99
CA GLN A 64 32.12 9.81 0.15
C GLN A 64 31.48 11.11 0.69
N ASP A 65 30.83 11.86 -0.20
CA ASP A 65 30.20 13.14 0.10
C ASP A 65 28.65 13.07 0.08
N THR A 66 28.08 11.88 0.01
CA THR A 66 26.65 11.64 -0.10
C THR A 66 25.97 11.65 1.26
N ASP A 67 24.80 12.28 1.37
CA ASP A 67 23.98 12.29 2.58
C ASP A 67 23.12 11.02 2.69
N LEU A 68 22.62 10.51 1.54
CA LEU A 68 21.67 9.41 1.49
C LEU A 68 21.90 8.50 0.28
N VAL A 69 21.91 7.18 0.50
CA VAL A 69 21.90 6.17 -0.55
C VAL A 69 20.58 5.39 -0.50
N ILE A 70 19.89 5.30 -1.65
CA ILE A 70 18.61 4.58 -1.79
C ILE A 70 18.80 3.45 -2.80
N ALA A 71 18.80 2.19 -2.35
CA ALA A 71 18.93 1.03 -3.22
C ALA A 71 17.56 0.37 -3.49
N VAL A 72 17.11 0.43 -4.77
CA VAL A 72 15.76 0.01 -5.20
C VAL A 72 15.77 -0.86 -6.45
N THR A 73 16.84 -1.64 -6.64
CA THR A 73 16.95 -2.60 -7.74
C THR A 73 15.89 -3.73 -7.63
N THR A 74 15.91 -4.66 -8.57
CA THR A 74 15.02 -5.83 -8.55
C THR A 74 15.46 -6.95 -7.61
N HIS A 75 16.67 -6.88 -7.04
CA HIS A 75 17.26 -7.90 -6.20
C HIS A 75 17.54 -7.36 -4.80
N ASP A 76 16.96 -7.99 -3.80
CA ASP A 76 17.05 -7.55 -2.42
C ASP A 76 18.51 -7.64 -1.88
N GLU A 77 19.25 -8.69 -2.29
CA GLU A 77 20.67 -8.88 -1.94
C GLU A 77 21.55 -7.75 -2.49
N ILE A 78 21.29 -7.31 -3.73
CA ILE A 78 21.99 -6.16 -4.33
C ILE A 78 21.69 -4.88 -3.54
N ASN A 79 20.42 -4.68 -3.18
CA ASN A 79 20.03 -3.49 -2.40
C ASN A 79 20.68 -3.46 -1.03
N LEU A 80 20.69 -4.58 -0.32
CA LEU A 80 21.33 -4.70 0.99
C LEU A 80 22.85 -4.51 0.90
N LEU A 81 23.50 -5.16 -0.09
CA LEU A 81 24.93 -5.08 -0.27
C LEU A 81 25.38 -3.67 -0.71
N SER A 82 24.64 -3.03 -1.62
CA SER A 82 24.92 -1.64 -2.03
C SER A 82 24.87 -0.68 -0.82
N CYS A 83 23.85 -0.82 0.02
CA CYS A 83 23.71 -0.03 1.23
C CYS A 83 24.85 -0.31 2.23
N LEU A 84 25.25 -1.57 2.42
CA LEU A 84 26.36 -1.93 3.29
C LEU A 84 27.67 -1.30 2.82
N ILE A 85 27.98 -1.39 1.52
CA ILE A 85 29.21 -0.82 0.95
C ILE A 85 29.20 0.71 1.10
N ALA A 86 28.08 1.36 0.79
CA ALA A 86 27.94 2.81 0.95
C ALA A 86 28.17 3.24 2.41
N ARG A 87 27.56 2.55 3.36
CA ARG A 87 27.74 2.80 4.81
C ARG A 87 29.18 2.57 5.31
N LYS A 88 29.93 1.68 4.65
CA LYS A 88 31.36 1.46 4.95
C LYS A 88 32.25 2.50 4.29
N ALA A 89 31.80 3.09 3.17
CA ALA A 89 32.55 4.12 2.44
C ALA A 89 32.37 5.52 3.04
N SER A 90 31.24 5.78 3.71
CA SER A 90 30.90 7.10 4.29
C SER A 90 29.89 6.96 5.44
N ASP A 91 29.63 8.08 6.15
CA ASP A 91 28.60 8.16 7.18
C ASP A 91 27.18 8.48 6.63
N CYS A 92 26.94 8.19 5.35
CA CYS A 92 25.65 8.45 4.72
C CYS A 92 24.53 7.63 5.37
N HIS A 93 23.31 8.12 5.29
CA HIS A 93 22.14 7.29 5.54
C HIS A 93 21.94 6.31 4.39
N ALA A 94 21.38 5.12 4.68
CA ALA A 94 21.14 4.12 3.66
C ALA A 94 19.71 3.54 3.78
N ILE A 95 18.99 3.50 2.66
CA ILE A 95 17.66 2.92 2.56
C ILE A 95 17.69 1.77 1.55
N ALA A 96 17.33 0.56 1.99
CA ALA A 96 17.27 -0.62 1.13
C ALA A 96 15.81 -1.05 0.89
N ARG A 97 15.45 -1.34 -0.36
CA ARG A 97 14.20 -2.03 -0.69
C ARG A 97 14.39 -3.53 -0.51
N VAL A 98 13.55 -4.13 0.36
CA VAL A 98 13.58 -5.57 0.68
C VAL A 98 12.17 -6.14 0.56
N ARG A 99 11.96 -7.06 -0.39
CA ARG A 99 10.64 -7.57 -0.77
C ARG A 99 10.44 -9.06 -0.51
N ASP A 100 11.54 -9.80 -0.34
CA ASP A 100 11.43 -11.25 -0.15
C ASP A 100 10.87 -11.54 1.24
N PRO A 101 9.82 -12.41 1.35
CA PRO A 101 9.26 -12.79 2.63
C PRO A 101 10.27 -13.40 3.63
N GLN A 102 11.34 -14.03 3.14
CA GLN A 102 12.38 -14.60 3.99
C GLN A 102 13.15 -13.51 4.73
N TYR A 103 13.55 -12.44 4.02
CA TYR A 103 14.26 -11.32 4.65
C TYR A 103 13.35 -10.46 5.53
N VAL A 104 12.04 -10.39 5.21
CA VAL A 104 11.09 -9.57 5.98
C VAL A 104 10.94 -10.05 7.42
N ALA A 105 11.05 -11.36 7.66
CA ALA A 105 10.98 -11.92 9.01
C ALA A 105 12.15 -11.44 9.90
N ASP A 106 13.34 -11.32 9.31
CA ASP A 106 14.58 -10.98 10.01
C ASP A 106 15.06 -9.55 9.73
N LEU A 107 14.16 -8.71 9.17
CA LEU A 107 14.53 -7.38 8.67
C LEU A 107 15.12 -6.47 9.75
N GLY A 108 14.64 -6.57 10.99
CA GLY A 108 15.18 -5.83 12.13
C GLY A 108 16.65 -6.18 12.38
N PHE A 109 16.96 -7.46 12.47
CA PHE A 109 18.32 -7.96 12.64
C PHE A 109 19.22 -7.54 11.47
N ILE A 110 18.78 -7.81 10.22
CA ILE A 110 19.54 -7.46 9.01
C ILE A 110 19.84 -5.97 8.96
N ARG A 111 18.87 -5.12 9.25
CA ARG A 111 19.03 -3.66 9.28
C ARG A 111 20.08 -3.24 10.32
N ASP A 112 19.97 -3.75 11.52
CA ASP A 112 20.82 -3.35 12.64
C ASP A 112 22.28 -3.84 12.43
N GLU A 113 22.46 -5.08 11.98
CA GLU A 113 23.80 -5.65 11.69
C GLU A 113 24.49 -5.00 10.48
N LEU A 114 23.72 -4.66 9.43
CA LEU A 114 24.27 -3.98 8.25
C LEU A 114 24.38 -2.46 8.42
N GLY A 115 23.91 -1.90 9.54
CA GLY A 115 23.89 -0.46 9.79
C GLY A 115 23.00 0.32 8.81
N ILE A 116 21.98 -0.31 8.25
CA ILE A 116 21.05 0.30 7.30
C ILE A 116 20.06 1.17 8.08
N SER A 117 19.90 2.44 7.68
CA SER A 117 19.02 3.39 8.37
C SER A 117 17.54 2.96 8.26
N MET A 118 17.13 2.47 7.10
CA MET A 118 15.76 2.02 6.85
C MET A 118 15.73 0.90 5.81
N ALA A 119 14.86 -0.09 6.04
CA ALA A 119 14.52 -1.09 5.03
C ALA A 119 13.01 -0.97 4.72
N ILE A 120 12.68 -0.84 3.45
CA ILE A 120 11.31 -0.64 2.97
C ILE A 120 10.80 -1.83 2.17
N ASN A 121 9.52 -2.18 2.39
CA ASN A 121 8.81 -3.18 1.61
C ASN A 121 7.47 -2.59 1.13
N PRO A 122 7.44 -2.00 -0.06
CA PRO A 122 6.21 -1.39 -0.59
C PRO A 122 5.07 -2.41 -0.75
N GLU A 123 5.40 -3.65 -1.11
CA GLU A 123 4.42 -4.72 -1.30
C GLU A 123 3.73 -5.10 0.02
N LEU A 124 4.49 -5.19 1.11
CA LEU A 124 3.95 -5.43 2.45
C LEU A 124 3.15 -4.21 2.96
N SER A 125 3.64 -3.00 2.72
CA SER A 125 2.93 -1.77 3.09
C SER A 125 1.58 -1.69 2.38
N THR A 126 1.53 -1.95 1.07
CA THR A 126 0.30 -2.04 0.29
C THR A 126 -0.64 -3.12 0.85
N ALA A 127 -0.12 -4.32 1.13
CA ALA A 127 -0.90 -5.42 1.70
C ALA A 127 -1.52 -5.03 3.06
N ARG A 128 -0.78 -4.33 3.91
CA ARG A 128 -1.30 -3.81 5.20
C ARG A 128 -2.45 -2.82 5.00
N VAL A 129 -2.31 -1.87 4.07
CA VAL A 129 -3.38 -0.90 3.77
C VAL A 129 -4.63 -1.63 3.27
N VAL A 130 -4.50 -2.51 2.29
CA VAL A 130 -5.63 -3.29 1.76
C VAL A 130 -6.27 -4.14 2.84
N SER A 131 -5.48 -4.83 3.67
CA SER A 131 -6.00 -5.69 4.74
C SER A 131 -6.81 -4.90 5.76
N ARG A 132 -6.38 -3.69 6.12
CA ARG A 132 -7.14 -2.79 7.00
C ARG A 132 -8.48 -2.40 6.38
N LEU A 133 -8.47 -2.02 5.11
CA LEU A 133 -9.69 -1.66 4.39
C LEU A 133 -10.65 -2.85 4.26
N ILE A 134 -10.15 -4.08 4.13
CA ILE A 134 -10.98 -5.29 4.15
C ILE A 134 -11.54 -5.55 5.56
N ARG A 135 -10.74 -5.37 6.60
CA ARG A 135 -11.18 -5.54 8.00
C ARG A 135 -12.17 -4.48 8.45
N PHE A 136 -12.07 -3.26 7.90
CA PHE A 136 -12.96 -2.13 8.21
C PHE A 136 -13.75 -1.70 6.95
N PRO A 137 -14.74 -2.50 6.53
CA PRO A 137 -15.46 -2.24 5.28
C PRO A 137 -16.28 -0.95 5.30
N SER A 138 -16.55 -0.41 6.48
CA SER A 138 -17.28 0.84 6.68
C SER A 138 -16.39 2.08 6.60
N ALA A 139 -15.08 1.92 6.75
CA ALA A 139 -14.14 3.02 6.63
C ALA A 139 -13.82 3.33 5.15
N ILE A 140 -13.73 4.61 4.81
CA ILE A 140 -13.25 5.08 3.51
C ILE A 140 -11.72 5.16 3.48
N GLY A 141 -11.09 5.28 4.66
CA GLY A 141 -9.64 5.25 4.86
C GLY A 141 -9.30 4.67 6.23
N VAL A 142 -8.11 4.11 6.36
CA VAL A 142 -7.57 3.61 7.63
C VAL A 142 -6.09 3.97 7.69
N SER A 143 -5.75 4.89 8.59
CA SER A 143 -4.37 5.27 8.90
C SER A 143 -3.95 4.71 10.24
N THR A 144 -2.64 4.56 10.46
CA THR A 144 -2.15 4.11 11.76
C THR A 144 -1.17 5.11 12.34
N PHE A 145 -1.21 5.24 13.66
CA PHE A 145 -0.32 6.09 14.43
C PHE A 145 0.39 5.28 15.53
N ALA A 146 1.46 5.82 16.11
CA ALA A 146 2.21 5.20 17.20
C ALA A 146 2.69 3.76 16.87
N ARG A 147 3.32 3.56 15.71
CA ARG A 147 3.81 2.26 15.21
C ARG A 147 2.70 1.20 15.08
N GLY A 148 1.53 1.63 14.61
CA GLY A 148 0.40 0.72 14.37
C GLY A 148 -0.44 0.37 15.61
N ARG A 149 -0.19 1.03 16.76
CA ARG A 149 -0.98 0.79 17.99
C ARG A 149 -2.31 1.52 18.00
N ILE A 150 -2.43 2.59 17.22
CA ILE A 150 -3.65 3.40 17.10
C ILE A 150 -4.09 3.36 15.65
N GLU A 151 -5.35 3.03 15.41
CA GLU A 151 -5.98 3.09 14.09
C GLU A 151 -6.90 4.30 14.03
N LEU A 152 -6.68 5.18 13.04
CA LEU A 152 -7.56 6.26 12.68
C LEU A 152 -8.44 5.79 11.53
N LEU A 153 -9.74 5.88 11.70
CA LEU A 153 -10.72 5.46 10.72
C LEU A 153 -11.39 6.69 10.11
N ASP A 154 -11.30 6.80 8.79
CA ASP A 154 -12.02 7.83 8.05
C ASP A 154 -13.39 7.30 7.65
N VAL A 155 -14.43 8.01 8.01
CA VAL A 155 -15.82 7.60 7.81
C VAL A 155 -16.63 8.76 7.27
N ARG A 156 -17.42 8.52 6.22
CA ARG A 156 -18.39 9.50 5.73
C ARG A 156 -19.68 9.39 6.50
N ILE A 157 -20.19 10.52 6.99
CA ILE A 157 -21.48 10.58 7.67
C ILE A 157 -22.60 10.38 6.62
N PRO A 158 -23.42 9.31 6.73
CA PRO A 158 -24.55 9.10 5.84
C PRO A 158 -25.62 10.18 5.97
N ALA A 159 -26.48 10.33 4.95
CA ALA A 159 -27.56 11.32 4.94
C ALA A 159 -28.57 11.15 6.09
N GLU A 160 -28.82 9.89 6.52
CA GLU A 160 -29.77 9.56 7.60
C GLU A 160 -29.06 9.18 8.90
N SER A 161 -27.83 9.70 9.08
CA SER A 161 -27.03 9.39 10.28
C SER A 161 -27.56 10.10 11.52
N ARG A 162 -27.48 9.44 12.66
CA ARG A 162 -27.74 10.07 13.95
C ARG A 162 -26.76 11.19 14.31
N LEU A 163 -25.64 11.29 13.58
CA LEU A 163 -24.67 12.38 13.73
C LEU A 163 -25.09 13.68 13.03
N GLU A 164 -26.10 13.64 12.15
CA GLU A 164 -26.59 14.85 11.49
C GLU A 164 -27.07 15.88 12.50
N SER A 165 -26.56 17.12 12.38
CA SER A 165 -26.85 18.26 13.29
C SER A 165 -26.46 18.04 14.76
N MET A 166 -25.61 17.04 15.06
CA MET A 166 -25.12 16.75 16.43
C MET A 166 -23.83 17.52 16.73
N ALA A 167 -23.74 18.09 17.91
CA ALA A 167 -22.48 18.66 18.40
C ALA A 167 -21.49 17.55 18.82
N VAL A 168 -20.20 17.76 18.60
CA VAL A 168 -19.16 16.75 18.90
C VAL A 168 -19.17 16.33 20.36
N CYS A 169 -19.45 17.26 21.31
CA CYS A 169 -19.56 16.93 22.74
C CYS A 169 -20.72 15.99 23.09
N GLU A 170 -21.73 15.91 22.22
CA GLU A 170 -22.92 15.07 22.44
C GLU A 170 -22.75 13.65 21.92
N VAL A 171 -21.74 13.40 21.03
CA VAL A 171 -21.53 12.11 20.36
C VAL A 171 -21.36 10.97 21.38
N ASN A 172 -20.42 11.10 22.28
CA ASN A 172 -20.13 10.05 23.27
C ASN A 172 -21.28 9.80 24.25
N PRO A 173 -21.89 10.83 24.85
CA PRO A 173 -23.04 10.63 25.75
C PRO A 173 -24.25 9.99 25.07
N LEU A 174 -24.61 10.46 23.86
CA LEU A 174 -25.81 10.00 23.16
C LEU A 174 -25.64 8.62 22.51
N LEU A 175 -24.45 8.32 21.95
CA LEU A 175 -24.17 7.04 21.33
C LEU A 175 -23.61 6.01 22.32
N ARG A 176 -23.31 6.39 23.57
CA ARG A 176 -22.71 5.53 24.62
C ARG A 176 -21.43 4.85 24.11
N THR A 177 -20.53 5.65 23.54
CA THR A 177 -19.27 5.21 22.97
C THR A 177 -18.10 6.00 23.54
N ASN A 178 -16.88 5.52 23.33
CA ASN A 178 -15.64 6.24 23.66
C ASN A 178 -14.89 6.60 22.37
N VAL A 179 -15.53 7.41 21.53
CA VAL A 179 -14.97 7.85 20.26
C VAL A 179 -14.27 9.19 20.42
N LEU A 180 -13.05 9.29 19.88
CA LEU A 180 -12.36 10.55 19.72
C LEU A 180 -12.46 10.99 18.26
N LEU A 181 -13.16 12.10 18.01
CA LEU A 181 -13.15 12.77 16.72
C LEU A 181 -11.89 13.64 16.62
N CYS A 182 -10.99 13.29 15.69
CA CYS A 182 -9.72 13.98 15.51
C CYS A 182 -9.81 15.09 14.45
N MET A 183 -10.59 14.85 13.39
CA MET A 183 -10.66 15.73 12.24
C MET A 183 -12.02 15.59 11.55
N VAL A 184 -12.48 16.70 10.93
CA VAL A 184 -13.66 16.73 10.07
C VAL A 184 -13.28 17.41 8.76
N ARG A 185 -13.51 16.72 7.63
CA ARG A 185 -13.36 17.29 6.30
C ARG A 185 -14.74 17.52 5.68
N ARG A 186 -15.02 18.78 5.33
CA ARG A 186 -16.28 19.21 4.68
C ARG A 186 -15.95 19.87 3.35
N GLY A 187 -16.20 19.18 2.25
CA GLY A 187 -15.69 19.57 0.94
C GLY A 187 -14.16 19.66 0.95
N ASP A 188 -13.61 20.80 0.55
CA ASP A 188 -12.17 21.04 0.51
C ASP A 188 -11.59 21.59 1.82
N LYS A 189 -12.43 21.80 2.85
CA LYS A 189 -12.00 22.37 4.12
C LYS A 189 -11.84 21.29 5.19
N THR A 190 -10.71 21.37 5.92
CA THR A 190 -10.39 20.50 7.04
C THR A 190 -10.49 21.27 8.35
N TYR A 191 -11.15 20.68 9.35
CA TYR A 191 -11.34 21.26 10.68
C TYR A 191 -10.84 20.33 11.77
N ILE A 192 -10.23 20.89 12.81
CA ILE A 192 -10.02 20.19 14.08
C ILE A 192 -11.23 20.54 14.96
N PRO A 193 -12.19 19.63 15.16
CA PRO A 193 -13.45 19.97 15.80
C PRO A 193 -13.27 20.22 17.27
N LYS A 194 -13.95 21.26 17.76
CA LYS A 194 -14.14 21.49 19.21
C LYS A 194 -15.47 20.88 19.64
N GLY A 195 -15.76 20.87 20.93
CA GLY A 195 -16.98 20.26 21.47
C GLY A 195 -18.28 20.83 20.89
N ASP A 196 -18.31 22.09 20.53
CA ASP A 196 -19.44 22.83 19.95
C ASP A 196 -19.55 22.71 18.42
N PHE A 197 -18.63 22.00 17.77
CA PHE A 197 -18.65 21.81 16.33
C PHE A 197 -19.83 20.93 15.92
N ILE A 198 -20.65 21.42 14.98
CA ILE A 198 -21.83 20.70 14.47
C ILE A 198 -21.43 19.84 13.27
N LEU A 199 -21.72 18.54 13.36
CA LEU A 199 -21.52 17.55 12.30
C LEU A 199 -22.67 17.58 11.31
N HIS A 200 -22.38 17.31 10.02
CA HIS A 200 -23.38 17.22 8.96
C HIS A 200 -23.20 15.97 8.11
N ALA A 201 -24.29 15.53 7.50
CA ALA A 201 -24.24 14.49 6.49
C ALA A 201 -23.32 14.88 5.34
N GLY A 202 -22.53 13.92 4.86
CA GLY A 202 -21.50 14.14 3.84
C GLY A 202 -20.13 14.59 4.39
N ASP A 203 -20.02 14.93 5.68
CA ASP A 203 -18.73 15.14 6.31
C ASP A 203 -17.93 13.84 6.33
N ASP A 204 -16.63 13.92 6.01
CA ASP A 204 -15.68 12.85 6.27
C ASP A 204 -15.04 13.11 7.65
N ILE A 205 -15.32 12.23 8.60
CA ILE A 205 -14.78 12.33 9.96
C ILE A 205 -13.65 11.33 10.15
N THR A 206 -12.55 11.77 10.76
CA THR A 206 -11.45 10.90 11.21
C THR A 206 -11.63 10.63 12.70
N VAL A 207 -11.77 9.36 13.06
CA VAL A 207 -12.07 8.93 14.41
C VAL A 207 -11.12 7.87 14.92
N ILE A 208 -10.87 7.88 16.23
CA ILE A 208 -10.23 6.79 16.98
C ILE A 208 -11.31 6.12 17.81
N ILE A 209 -11.46 4.82 17.66
CA ILE A 209 -12.48 4.01 18.34
C ILE A 209 -11.84 2.76 18.92
N PRO A 210 -12.09 2.40 20.18
CA PRO A 210 -11.66 1.14 20.73
C PRO A 210 -12.17 -0.04 19.87
N PRO A 211 -11.35 -1.06 19.55
CA PRO A 211 -11.75 -2.14 18.66
C PRO A 211 -13.06 -2.84 19.02
N LYS A 212 -13.33 -2.97 20.33
CA LYS A 212 -14.56 -3.60 20.85
C LYS A 212 -15.83 -2.77 20.59
N GLU A 213 -15.70 -1.45 20.41
CA GLU A 213 -16.81 -0.53 20.24
C GLU A 213 -17.06 -0.15 18.77
N GLN A 214 -16.14 -0.49 17.86
CA GLN A 214 -16.19 -0.09 16.45
C GLN A 214 -17.49 -0.53 15.77
N LYS A 215 -17.86 -1.81 15.89
CA LYS A 215 -19.10 -2.32 15.29
C LYS A 215 -20.31 -1.57 15.82
N PHE A 216 -20.38 -1.40 17.16
CA PHE A 216 -21.50 -0.70 17.81
C PHE A 216 -21.59 0.76 17.33
N PHE A 217 -20.48 1.46 17.26
CA PHE A 217 -20.43 2.84 16.74
C PHE A 217 -20.93 2.94 15.30
N PHE A 218 -20.41 2.09 14.38
CA PHE A 218 -20.82 2.10 12.99
C PHE A 218 -22.31 1.81 12.82
N ASP A 219 -22.83 0.84 13.55
CA ASP A 219 -24.26 0.50 13.53
C ASP A 219 -25.11 1.69 14.03
N GLN A 220 -24.65 2.43 15.07
CA GLN A 220 -25.36 3.61 15.60
C GLN A 220 -25.41 4.78 14.64
N ILE A 221 -24.38 4.99 13.84
CA ILE A 221 -24.32 6.10 12.88
C ILE A 221 -24.90 5.74 11.51
N GLY A 222 -25.49 4.54 11.37
CA GLY A 222 -26.13 4.08 10.13
C GLY A 222 -25.16 3.62 9.04
N VAL A 223 -23.91 3.30 9.41
CA VAL A 223 -22.90 2.77 8.48
C VAL A 223 -22.85 1.25 8.62
N PRO A 224 -23.27 0.46 7.61
CA PRO A 224 -23.29 -0.99 7.72
C PRO A 224 -21.90 -1.55 7.96
N SER A 225 -21.71 -2.31 9.04
CA SER A 225 -20.43 -2.91 9.43
C SER A 225 -20.45 -4.43 9.32
N THR A 226 -20.92 -4.97 8.18
CA THR A 226 -20.90 -6.41 7.95
C THR A 226 -19.46 -6.89 7.78
N PRO A 227 -18.93 -7.72 8.70
CA PRO A 227 -17.57 -8.19 8.60
C PRO A 227 -17.35 -9.01 7.32
N ILE A 228 -16.28 -8.74 6.60
CA ILE A 228 -15.84 -9.54 5.47
C ILE A 228 -15.21 -10.82 6.01
N LYS A 229 -15.72 -11.97 5.57
CA LYS A 229 -15.23 -13.30 6.00
C LYS A 229 -14.43 -14.02 4.94
N THR A 230 -14.57 -13.61 3.68
CA THR A 230 -13.95 -14.28 2.53
C THR A 230 -13.33 -13.26 1.60
N ALA A 231 -12.16 -13.55 1.08
CA ALA A 231 -11.47 -12.73 0.10
C ALA A 231 -10.98 -13.60 -1.07
N MET A 232 -11.19 -13.11 -2.29
CA MET A 232 -10.65 -13.69 -3.52
C MET A 232 -9.57 -12.77 -4.08
N LEU A 233 -8.38 -13.30 -4.29
CA LEU A 233 -7.21 -12.58 -4.82
C LEU A 233 -6.86 -13.16 -6.19
N VAL A 234 -6.81 -12.35 -7.22
CA VAL A 234 -6.40 -12.75 -8.56
C VAL A 234 -4.98 -12.26 -8.82
N GLY A 235 -4.05 -13.20 -9.04
CA GLY A 235 -2.62 -12.99 -9.12
C GLY A 235 -1.88 -13.26 -7.81
N GLY A 236 -1.02 -14.27 -7.79
CA GLY A 236 -0.26 -14.76 -6.63
C GLY A 236 1.07 -14.04 -6.38
N GLY A 237 1.19 -12.75 -6.74
CA GLY A 237 2.40 -11.94 -6.57
C GLY A 237 2.78 -11.70 -5.09
N LYS A 238 3.79 -10.86 -4.86
CA LYS A 238 4.27 -10.54 -3.50
C LYS A 238 3.20 -9.83 -2.66
N ILE A 239 2.43 -8.90 -3.25
CA ILE A 239 1.33 -8.22 -2.54
C ILE A 239 0.27 -9.25 -2.11
N ALA A 240 -0.13 -10.15 -3.02
CA ALA A 240 -1.11 -11.20 -2.71
C ALA A 240 -0.63 -12.12 -1.59
N PHE A 241 0.64 -12.50 -1.59
CA PHE A 241 1.24 -13.30 -0.52
C PHE A 241 1.12 -12.64 0.85
N PHE A 242 1.58 -11.37 0.96
CA PHE A 242 1.51 -10.65 2.23
C PHE A 242 0.07 -10.37 2.66
N LEU A 243 -0.79 -9.99 1.71
CA LEU A 243 -2.20 -9.73 1.96
C LEU A 243 -2.90 -11.00 2.47
N ALA A 244 -2.72 -12.12 1.78
CA ALA A 244 -3.29 -13.41 2.18
C ALA A 244 -2.87 -13.79 3.60
N ARG A 245 -1.57 -13.69 3.93
CA ARG A 245 -1.07 -13.98 5.28
C ARG A 245 -1.76 -13.13 6.34
N ILE A 246 -1.83 -11.79 6.13
CA ILE A 246 -2.46 -10.87 7.10
C ILE A 246 -3.96 -11.17 7.25
N LEU A 247 -4.66 -11.48 6.16
CA LEU A 247 -6.08 -11.80 6.19
C LEU A 247 -6.36 -13.13 6.91
N LEU A 248 -5.56 -14.17 6.64
CA LEU A 248 -5.65 -15.46 7.31
C LEU A 248 -5.40 -15.32 8.82
N ASP A 249 -4.36 -14.57 9.22
CA ASP A 249 -4.08 -14.27 10.63
C ASP A 249 -5.23 -13.51 11.30
N SER A 250 -6.04 -12.79 10.52
CA SER A 250 -7.24 -12.08 10.98
C SER A 250 -8.53 -12.91 10.93
N GLY A 251 -8.45 -14.20 10.60
CA GLY A 251 -9.59 -15.13 10.51
C GLY A 251 -10.45 -14.97 9.25
N ILE A 252 -9.92 -14.33 8.20
CA ILE A 252 -10.58 -14.18 6.90
C ILE A 252 -10.10 -15.31 5.98
N SER A 253 -11.02 -16.08 5.42
CA SER A 253 -10.70 -17.13 4.45
C SER A 253 -10.25 -16.52 3.12
N VAL A 254 -9.16 -17.03 2.56
CA VAL A 254 -8.55 -16.49 1.35
C VAL A 254 -8.47 -17.55 0.26
N LYS A 255 -8.96 -17.20 -0.94
CA LYS A 255 -8.70 -17.90 -2.19
C LYS A 255 -7.74 -17.10 -3.05
N ILE A 256 -6.74 -17.75 -3.64
CA ILE A 256 -5.77 -17.14 -4.55
C ILE A 256 -5.84 -17.85 -5.89
N ILE A 257 -6.13 -17.13 -6.97
CA ILE A 257 -6.10 -17.65 -8.34
C ILE A 257 -4.79 -17.20 -8.98
N GLU A 258 -3.95 -18.13 -9.38
CA GLU A 258 -2.63 -17.86 -9.97
C GLU A 258 -2.41 -18.75 -11.20
N LYS A 259 -1.91 -18.16 -12.27
CA LYS A 259 -1.72 -18.81 -13.57
C LYS A 259 -0.47 -19.70 -13.63
N ARG A 260 0.58 -19.39 -12.85
CA ARG A 260 1.85 -20.12 -12.88
C ARG A 260 1.87 -21.22 -11.83
N LEU A 261 2.05 -22.45 -12.28
CA LEU A 261 2.05 -23.64 -11.40
C LEU A 261 3.10 -23.54 -10.29
N GLU A 262 4.35 -23.21 -10.62
CA GLU A 262 5.43 -23.06 -9.63
C GLU A 262 5.08 -22.04 -8.53
N ARG A 263 4.33 -20.99 -8.90
CA ARG A 263 3.90 -20.00 -7.94
C ARG A 263 2.77 -20.49 -7.07
N CYS A 264 1.86 -21.31 -7.61
CA CYS A 264 0.82 -22.01 -6.84
C CYS A 264 1.44 -22.93 -5.80
N GLU A 265 2.43 -23.73 -6.18
CA GLU A 265 3.16 -24.63 -5.29
C GLU A 265 3.82 -23.86 -4.12
N PHE A 266 4.55 -22.79 -4.44
CA PHE A 266 5.15 -21.92 -3.43
C PHE A 266 4.09 -21.33 -2.45
N LEU A 267 2.97 -20.84 -2.98
CA LEU A 267 1.91 -20.27 -2.16
C LEU A 267 1.24 -21.32 -1.28
N SER A 268 0.99 -22.52 -1.79
CA SER A 268 0.41 -23.62 -1.03
C SER A 268 1.32 -24.09 0.11
N GLU A 269 2.64 -24.11 -0.14
CA GLU A 269 3.62 -24.44 0.91
C GLU A 269 3.68 -23.36 2.00
N LYS A 270 3.73 -22.10 1.61
CA LYS A 270 3.94 -20.97 2.55
C LYS A 270 2.66 -20.46 3.22
N LEU A 271 1.49 -20.76 2.64
CA LEU A 271 0.17 -20.33 3.12
C LEU A 271 -0.79 -21.52 3.18
N PRO A 272 -0.55 -22.53 4.04
CA PRO A 272 -1.34 -23.78 4.05
C PRO A 272 -2.82 -23.57 4.40
N ALA A 273 -3.18 -22.44 5.00
CA ALA A 273 -4.57 -22.08 5.31
C ALA A 273 -5.29 -21.35 4.15
N ALA A 274 -4.58 -21.00 3.07
CA ALA A 274 -5.18 -20.42 1.86
C ALA A 274 -5.61 -21.52 0.89
N THR A 275 -6.71 -21.29 0.17
CA THR A 275 -7.05 -22.11 -1.00
C THR A 275 -6.35 -21.51 -2.21
N VAL A 276 -5.39 -22.25 -2.78
CA VAL A 276 -4.66 -21.82 -3.98
C VAL A 276 -5.18 -22.59 -5.19
N ILE A 277 -5.59 -21.84 -6.21
CA ILE A 277 -6.19 -22.38 -7.44
C ILE A 277 -5.26 -22.06 -8.60
N HIS A 278 -4.83 -23.11 -9.30
CA HIS A 278 -4.07 -22.97 -10.53
C HIS A 278 -5.03 -22.71 -11.68
N GLY A 279 -5.04 -21.47 -12.19
CA GLY A 279 -5.94 -21.08 -13.27
C GLY A 279 -5.69 -19.67 -13.77
N ASP A 280 -6.27 -19.37 -14.91
CA ASP A 280 -6.26 -18.03 -15.49
C ASP A 280 -7.39 -17.20 -14.87
N GLY A 281 -7.04 -16.14 -14.14
CA GLY A 281 -8.00 -15.26 -13.50
C GLY A 281 -8.90 -14.47 -14.48
N THR A 282 -8.58 -14.47 -15.78
CA THR A 282 -9.44 -13.89 -16.82
C THR A 282 -10.57 -14.81 -17.26
N ASP A 283 -10.51 -16.08 -16.86
CA ASP A 283 -11.57 -17.05 -17.09
C ASP A 283 -12.74 -16.77 -16.11
N ARG A 284 -13.86 -16.37 -16.70
CA ARG A 284 -15.07 -16.00 -15.95
C ARG A 284 -15.75 -17.19 -15.32
N GLU A 285 -15.76 -18.33 -16.01
CA GLU A 285 -16.37 -19.56 -15.51
C GLU A 285 -15.64 -20.02 -14.25
N LEU A 286 -14.30 -19.99 -14.28
CA LEU A 286 -13.48 -20.29 -13.11
C LEU A 286 -13.78 -19.36 -11.93
N LEU A 287 -13.91 -18.04 -12.17
CA LEU A 287 -14.22 -17.09 -11.10
C LEU A 287 -15.59 -17.36 -10.46
N ASP A 288 -16.57 -17.72 -11.28
CA ASP A 288 -17.94 -18.01 -10.82
C ASP A 288 -18.01 -19.34 -10.05
N GLU A 289 -17.36 -20.39 -10.56
CA GLU A 289 -17.19 -21.69 -9.88
C GLU A 289 -16.50 -21.54 -8.51
N GLU A 290 -15.50 -20.66 -8.43
CA GLU A 290 -14.78 -20.39 -7.19
C GLU A 290 -15.50 -19.44 -6.25
N GLY A 291 -16.70 -18.99 -6.60
CA GLY A 291 -17.62 -18.28 -5.73
C GLY A 291 -17.41 -16.78 -5.70
N LEU A 292 -17.10 -16.15 -6.84
CA LEU A 292 -17.02 -14.70 -6.99
C LEU A 292 -18.28 -13.99 -6.46
N SER A 293 -19.47 -14.53 -6.77
CA SER A 293 -20.76 -13.94 -6.38
C SER A 293 -20.97 -13.81 -4.87
N SER A 294 -20.32 -14.67 -4.08
CA SER A 294 -20.45 -14.76 -2.62
C SER A 294 -19.24 -14.23 -1.84
N CYS A 295 -18.17 -13.83 -2.52
CA CYS A 295 -17.00 -13.32 -1.83
C CYS A 295 -17.26 -11.91 -1.24
N GLY A 296 -16.68 -11.64 -0.06
CA GLY A 296 -16.83 -10.35 0.63
C GLY A 296 -15.85 -9.29 0.13
N ALA A 297 -14.65 -9.72 -0.33
CA ALA A 297 -13.65 -8.86 -0.95
C ALA A 297 -13.05 -9.53 -2.19
N PHE A 298 -12.77 -8.73 -3.21
CA PHE A 298 -12.10 -9.16 -4.44
C PHE A 298 -10.92 -8.24 -4.72
N ALA A 299 -9.74 -8.79 -4.96
CA ALA A 299 -8.55 -8.02 -5.27
C ALA A 299 -7.87 -8.51 -6.55
N SER A 300 -7.79 -7.65 -7.57
CA SER A 300 -7.05 -7.89 -8.79
C SER A 300 -5.62 -7.36 -8.65
N LEU A 301 -4.65 -8.29 -8.57
CA LEU A 301 -3.26 -8.03 -8.20
C LEU A 301 -2.26 -8.57 -9.23
N THR A 302 -2.69 -8.74 -10.49
CA THR A 302 -1.85 -9.24 -11.56
C THR A 302 -0.73 -8.25 -11.95
N GLY A 303 0.09 -8.62 -12.92
CA GLY A 303 1.14 -7.76 -13.47
C GLY A 303 0.65 -6.70 -14.45
N MET A 304 -0.59 -6.80 -14.94
CA MET A 304 -1.15 -5.98 -16.03
C MET A 304 -2.29 -5.10 -15.52
N ASP A 305 -2.15 -3.79 -15.67
CA ASP A 305 -3.09 -2.81 -15.16
C ASP A 305 -4.47 -2.92 -15.86
N GLU A 306 -4.45 -3.11 -17.19
CA GLU A 306 -5.65 -3.27 -18.02
C GLU A 306 -6.45 -4.50 -17.59
N GLU A 307 -5.77 -5.61 -17.35
CA GLU A 307 -6.36 -6.86 -16.87
C GLU A 307 -7.00 -6.67 -15.49
N ASN A 308 -6.27 -6.03 -14.55
CA ASN A 308 -6.77 -5.74 -13.21
C ASN A 308 -8.04 -4.88 -13.23
N ILE A 309 -8.10 -3.87 -14.12
CA ILE A 309 -9.29 -3.03 -14.29
C ILE A 309 -10.47 -3.85 -14.82
N LEU A 310 -10.26 -4.65 -15.87
CA LEU A 310 -11.31 -5.48 -16.45
C LEU A 310 -11.85 -6.51 -15.46
N LEU A 311 -10.97 -7.16 -14.68
CA LEU A 311 -11.33 -8.10 -13.63
C LEU A 311 -12.19 -7.43 -12.54
N SER A 312 -11.81 -6.24 -12.12
CA SER A 312 -12.55 -5.49 -11.11
C SER A 312 -13.92 -5.04 -11.63
N LEU A 313 -14.02 -4.62 -12.89
CA LEU A 313 -15.28 -4.29 -13.53
C LEU A 313 -16.20 -5.52 -13.63
N HIS A 314 -15.66 -6.68 -13.99
CA HIS A 314 -16.40 -7.93 -14.00
C HIS A 314 -16.91 -8.31 -12.62
N ALA A 315 -16.03 -8.31 -11.61
CA ALA A 315 -16.38 -8.62 -10.23
C ALA A 315 -17.44 -7.66 -9.67
N GLY A 316 -17.37 -6.37 -10.02
CA GLY A 316 -18.35 -5.37 -9.58
C GLY A 316 -19.75 -5.56 -10.17
N ARG A 317 -19.87 -6.24 -11.32
CA ARG A 317 -21.16 -6.58 -11.93
C ARG A 317 -21.78 -7.85 -11.38
N HIS A 318 -20.93 -8.83 -10.98
CA HIS A 318 -21.37 -10.18 -10.61
C HIS A 318 -21.31 -10.44 -9.10
N SER A 319 -20.80 -9.50 -8.31
CA SER A 319 -20.73 -9.64 -6.86
C SER A 319 -21.04 -8.32 -6.12
N LYS A 320 -21.25 -8.44 -4.80
CA LYS A 320 -21.30 -7.30 -3.87
C LYS A 320 -19.98 -7.12 -3.12
N ALA A 321 -18.90 -7.76 -3.60
CA ALA A 321 -17.60 -7.71 -2.98
C ALA A 321 -17.05 -6.28 -2.93
N ARG A 322 -16.27 -5.99 -1.90
CA ARG A 322 -15.42 -4.79 -1.89
C ARG A 322 -14.26 -5.02 -2.85
N LEU A 323 -14.09 -4.11 -3.81
CA LEU A 323 -13.12 -4.26 -4.88
C LEU A 323 -11.82 -3.53 -4.57
N PHE A 324 -10.70 -4.19 -4.89
CA PHE A 324 -9.36 -3.62 -4.81
C PHE A 324 -8.64 -3.89 -6.13
N THR A 325 -8.21 -2.81 -6.79
CA THR A 325 -7.58 -2.89 -8.11
C THR A 325 -6.17 -2.34 -8.03
N LYS A 326 -5.18 -3.18 -8.35
CA LYS A 326 -3.80 -2.73 -8.47
C LYS A 326 -3.59 -2.05 -9.81
N VAL A 327 -3.13 -0.80 -9.78
CA VAL A 327 -2.73 -0.02 -10.95
C VAL A 327 -1.32 0.52 -10.72
N ASN A 328 -0.41 0.26 -11.66
CA ASN A 328 1.00 0.66 -11.56
C ASN A 328 1.31 1.95 -12.34
N ARG A 329 0.42 2.36 -13.27
CA ARG A 329 0.60 3.55 -14.12
C ARG A 329 -0.30 4.69 -13.67
N VAL A 330 0.30 5.84 -13.39
CA VAL A 330 -0.41 7.05 -12.94
C VAL A 330 -1.40 7.57 -14.00
N ASN A 331 -1.10 7.36 -15.29
CA ASN A 331 -1.92 7.86 -16.40
C ASN A 331 -3.35 7.25 -16.46
N PHE A 332 -3.63 6.20 -15.70
CA PHE A 332 -4.98 5.63 -15.60
C PHE A 332 -5.87 6.32 -14.55
N GLU A 333 -5.35 7.25 -13.76
CA GLU A 333 -6.13 7.93 -12.71
C GLU A 333 -7.32 8.70 -13.30
N GLU A 334 -7.13 9.39 -14.43
CA GLU A 334 -8.22 10.09 -15.12
C GLU A 334 -9.30 9.13 -15.63
N VAL A 335 -8.90 7.99 -16.20
CA VAL A 335 -9.82 6.97 -16.71
C VAL A 335 -10.63 6.35 -15.58
N ILE A 336 -9.98 6.08 -14.44
CA ILE A 336 -10.62 5.48 -13.27
C ILE A 336 -11.58 6.46 -12.59
N SER A 337 -11.29 7.79 -12.63
CA SER A 337 -12.15 8.81 -12.03
C SER A 337 -13.53 8.92 -12.70
N HIS A 338 -13.64 8.51 -13.95
CA HIS A 338 -14.89 8.52 -14.73
C HIS A 338 -15.67 7.21 -14.65
N LEU A 339 -15.14 6.20 -13.95
CA LEU A 339 -15.93 4.97 -13.71
C LEU A 339 -17.02 5.25 -12.67
N PRO A 340 -18.27 4.73 -12.89
CA PRO A 340 -19.38 4.99 -11.99
C PRO A 340 -19.02 4.54 -10.56
N ASP A 341 -19.21 5.46 -9.63
CA ASP A 341 -18.84 5.38 -8.23
C ASP A 341 -19.52 4.19 -7.53
N ARG A 342 -18.81 3.09 -7.40
CA ARG A 342 -19.17 1.96 -6.55
C ARG A 342 -17.97 1.55 -5.73
N LYS A 343 -17.82 2.17 -4.52
CA LYS A 343 -16.98 1.69 -3.41
C LYS A 343 -15.57 1.14 -3.80
N SER A 344 -14.94 1.71 -4.83
CA SER A 344 -13.59 1.33 -5.21
C SER A 344 -12.58 2.11 -4.37
N THR A 345 -11.71 1.42 -3.65
CA THR A 345 -10.59 2.04 -2.95
C THR A 345 -9.37 2.04 -3.85
N ARG A 346 -8.84 3.21 -4.15
CA ARG A 346 -7.62 3.38 -4.93
C ARG A 346 -6.41 3.03 -4.07
N LEU A 347 -5.53 2.21 -4.60
CA LEU A 347 -4.22 1.94 -4.03
C LEU A 347 -3.19 2.62 -4.92
N ASN A 348 -2.75 3.81 -4.54
CA ASN A 348 -1.59 4.44 -5.14
C ASN A 348 -0.36 3.98 -4.36
N SER A 349 0.59 3.32 -5.03
CA SER A 349 1.83 2.84 -4.41
C SER A 349 2.80 3.96 -4.01
N SER A 350 2.47 5.22 -4.33
CA SER A 350 3.29 6.40 -4.02
C SER A 350 3.04 7.00 -2.64
N HIS A 351 1.98 6.62 -1.94
CA HIS A 351 1.78 7.02 -0.54
C HIS A 351 2.40 6.00 0.42
N SER A 352 3.73 5.94 0.46
CA SER A 352 4.42 5.44 1.65
C SER A 352 4.37 6.55 2.70
N GLU A 353 3.56 6.34 3.74
CA GLU A 353 3.66 7.15 4.96
C GLU A 353 5.09 7.05 5.49
N ILE A 354 5.87 8.09 5.27
CA ILE A 354 7.10 8.37 5.99
C ILE A 354 6.65 9.17 7.22
N SER A 355 6.57 8.51 8.34
CA SER A 355 6.52 9.14 9.67
C SER A 355 7.30 8.30 10.67
#